data_cc709bcd6f63e4cff72f502dca1ae820
#
_entry.id   cc709bcd6f63e4cff72f502dca1ae820
#
_cell.length_a   1.000
_cell.length_b   1.000
_cell.length_c   1.000
_cell.angle_alpha   90.00
_cell.angle_beta   90.00
_cell.angle_gamma   90.00
#
_symmetry.space_group_name_H-M   'P 1'
#
loop_
_entity.id
_entity.type
_entity.pdbx_description
1 polymer ?
#
loop_
_entity_poly.entity_id
_entity_poly.type
_entity_poly.pdbx_seq_one_letter_code
_entity_poly.pdbx_strand_id
1 'polypeptide(L)'
;MLGQARYVPPEAQSAQDLYWMQKALDMAQEALEHEEVPVGCVFVRDGHMIAQARNRTNELANATRHAELEAIDEILQKIPPKDTRFGTAPHAGPPDDNPMLRTTLYVTIEPCLMCASAL
;
A
#
# COMPACT_ATOMS: atom_id res chain seq x y z
N MET A 1 11.59 10.81 0.37
CA MET A 1 11.06 12.15 0.64
C MET A 1 9.79 12.35 -0.17
N LEU A 2 8.74 12.74 0.51
CA LEU A 2 7.49 13.05 -0.16
C LEU A 2 7.66 14.37 -0.91
N GLY A 3 7.43 14.37 -2.22
CA GLY A 3 7.32 15.60 -2.99
C GLY A 3 6.14 16.42 -2.51
N GLN A 4 6.03 17.66 -2.96
CA GLN A 4 4.89 18.48 -2.63
C GLN A 4 3.60 17.81 -3.12
N ALA A 5 2.61 17.68 -2.24
CA ALA A 5 1.31 17.18 -2.61
C ALA A 5 0.70 18.11 -3.66
N ARG A 6 0.34 17.54 -4.79
CA ARG A 6 -0.26 18.29 -5.89
C ARG A 6 -1.72 17.85 -6.05
N TYR A 7 -2.62 18.79 -5.92
CA TYR A 7 -4.01 18.50 -6.20
C TYR A 7 -4.23 18.36 -7.71
N VAL A 8 -4.86 17.25 -8.08
CA VAL A 8 -5.26 17.01 -9.47
C VAL A 8 -6.79 16.99 -9.50
N PRO A 9 -7.46 17.95 -10.17
CA PRO A 9 -8.90 17.96 -10.22
C PRO A 9 -9.45 16.72 -10.96
N PRO A 10 -10.68 16.28 -10.65
CA PRO A 10 -11.26 15.07 -11.23
C PRO A 10 -11.19 15.00 -12.76
N GLU A 11 -11.41 16.12 -13.43
CA GLU A 11 -11.38 16.20 -14.90
C GLU A 11 -9.98 16.01 -15.49
N ALA A 12 -8.93 16.19 -14.69
CA ALA A 12 -7.56 16.02 -15.10
C ALA A 12 -6.97 14.67 -14.71
N GLN A 13 -7.73 13.83 -13.98
CA GLN A 13 -7.28 12.50 -13.58
C GLN A 13 -7.35 11.53 -14.74
N SER A 14 -6.34 10.67 -14.87
CA SER A 14 -6.34 9.67 -15.93
C SER A 14 -7.37 8.57 -15.69
N ALA A 15 -7.83 7.93 -16.76
CA ALA A 15 -8.74 6.77 -16.64
C ALA A 15 -8.08 5.63 -15.83
N GLN A 16 -6.77 5.47 -15.94
CA GLN A 16 -6.02 4.47 -15.19
C GLN A 16 -6.03 4.77 -13.69
N ASP A 17 -5.83 6.04 -13.31
CA ASP A 17 -5.90 6.44 -11.90
C ASP A 17 -7.29 6.20 -11.32
N LEU A 18 -8.33 6.52 -12.07
CA LEU A 18 -9.71 6.28 -11.65
C LEU A 18 -10.00 4.78 -11.49
N TYR A 19 -9.47 3.96 -12.38
CA TYR A 19 -9.62 2.50 -12.29
C TYR A 19 -9.02 1.96 -10.99
N TRP A 20 -7.77 2.34 -10.66
CA TRP A 20 -7.12 1.87 -9.44
C TRP A 20 -7.73 2.46 -8.18
N MET A 21 -8.19 3.72 -8.22
CA MET A 21 -8.92 4.30 -7.09
C MET A 21 -10.23 3.55 -6.83
N GLN A 22 -10.92 3.09 -7.88
CA GLN A 22 -12.12 2.29 -7.69
C GLN A 22 -11.79 0.97 -6.98
N LYS A 23 -10.66 0.34 -7.33
CA LYS A 23 -10.19 -0.87 -6.64
C LYS A 23 -9.90 -0.60 -5.16
N ALA A 24 -9.28 0.54 -4.84
CA ALA A 24 -9.05 0.93 -3.45
C ALA A 24 -10.36 1.15 -2.70
N LEU A 25 -11.35 1.77 -3.34
CA LEU A 25 -12.68 1.97 -2.77
C LEU A 25 -13.40 0.64 -2.53
N ASP A 26 -13.24 -0.34 -3.41
CA ASP A 26 -13.79 -1.67 -3.23
C ASP A 26 -13.22 -2.35 -1.97
N MET A 27 -11.92 -2.16 -1.72
CA MET A 27 -11.29 -2.65 -0.50
C MET A 27 -11.79 -1.93 0.74
N ALA A 28 -12.03 -0.62 0.65
CA ALA A 28 -12.62 0.15 1.74
C ALA A 28 -14.05 -0.35 2.05
N GLN A 29 -14.82 -0.67 1.03
CA GLN A 29 -16.16 -1.24 1.19
C GLN A 29 -16.09 -2.60 1.90
N GLU A 30 -15.15 -3.44 1.53
CA GLU A 30 -14.93 -4.72 2.20
C GLU A 30 -14.60 -4.51 3.68
N ALA A 31 -13.74 -3.53 4.00
CA ALA A 31 -13.43 -3.19 5.39
C ALA A 31 -14.70 -2.81 6.16
N LEU A 32 -15.55 -1.98 5.57
CA LEU A 32 -16.81 -1.56 6.19
C LEU A 32 -17.72 -2.76 6.46
N GLU A 33 -17.80 -3.70 5.53
CA GLU A 33 -18.59 -4.93 5.70
C GLU A 33 -18.09 -5.81 6.83
N HIS A 34 -16.81 -5.70 7.18
CA HIS A 34 -16.18 -6.41 8.29
C HIS A 34 -16.11 -5.56 9.58
N GLU A 35 -16.89 -4.50 9.65
CA GLU A 35 -16.93 -3.59 10.81
C GLU A 35 -15.59 -2.93 11.12
N GLU A 36 -14.79 -2.69 10.08
CA GLU A 36 -13.53 -1.96 10.17
C GLU A 36 -13.71 -0.53 9.65
N VAL A 37 -12.77 0.34 10.00
CA VAL A 37 -12.72 1.67 9.40
C VAL A 37 -12.55 1.50 7.88
N PRO A 38 -13.38 2.16 7.04
CA PRO A 38 -13.39 1.91 5.59
C PRO A 38 -12.21 2.55 4.87
N VAL A 39 -11.03 1.98 5.08
CA VAL A 39 -9.80 2.38 4.39
C VAL A 39 -9.33 1.21 3.53
N GLY A 40 -9.12 1.49 2.26
CA GLY A 40 -8.57 0.52 1.32
C GLY A 40 -7.44 1.12 0.52
N CYS A 41 -6.53 0.27 0.07
CA CYS A 41 -5.41 0.70 -0.76
C CYS A 41 -5.03 -0.35 -1.79
N VAL A 42 -4.37 0.13 -2.85
CA VAL A 42 -3.85 -0.71 -3.93
C VAL A 42 -2.46 -0.19 -4.27
N PHE A 43 -1.49 -1.10 -4.36
CA PHE A 43 -0.15 -0.80 -4.84
C PHE A 43 -0.01 -1.28 -6.28
N VAL A 44 0.42 -0.40 -7.16
CA VAL A 44 0.56 -0.67 -8.60
C VAL A 44 1.98 -0.40 -9.04
N ARG A 45 2.57 -1.34 -9.76
CA ARG A 45 3.90 -1.22 -10.33
C ARG A 45 3.86 -1.66 -11.79
N ASP A 46 4.40 -0.80 -12.68
CA ASP A 46 4.47 -1.08 -14.13
C ASP A 46 3.11 -1.48 -14.72
N GLY A 47 2.03 -0.82 -14.27
CA GLY A 47 0.68 -1.09 -14.76
C GLY A 47 0.02 -2.33 -14.17
N HIS A 48 0.67 -3.01 -13.23
CA HIS A 48 0.15 -4.21 -12.60
C HIS A 48 -0.07 -4.00 -11.10
N MET A 49 -1.20 -4.51 -10.59
CA MET A 49 -1.46 -4.51 -9.17
C MET A 49 -0.56 -5.55 -8.48
N ILE A 50 0.26 -5.09 -7.53
CA ILE A 50 1.14 -5.97 -6.77
C ILE A 50 0.61 -6.29 -5.38
N ALA A 51 -0.27 -5.49 -4.83
CA ALA A 51 -0.95 -5.76 -3.57
C ALA A 51 -2.21 -4.92 -3.46
N GLN A 52 -3.17 -5.43 -2.72
CA GLN A 52 -4.34 -4.68 -2.28
C GLN A 52 -4.65 -5.07 -0.85
N ALA A 53 -5.13 -4.13 -0.06
CA ALA A 53 -5.42 -4.40 1.34
C ALA A 53 -6.45 -3.41 1.89
N ARG A 54 -6.96 -3.75 3.07
CA ARG A 54 -7.89 -2.95 3.83
C ARG A 54 -7.49 -2.90 5.29
N ASN A 55 -8.09 -1.98 6.03
CA ASN A 55 -7.89 -1.90 7.47
C ASN A 55 -8.39 -3.19 8.15
N ARG A 56 -7.59 -3.74 9.06
CA ARG A 56 -7.90 -4.96 9.81
C ARG A 56 -7.58 -4.82 11.30
N THR A 57 -7.58 -3.60 11.83
CA THR A 57 -7.19 -3.35 13.23
C THR A 57 -8.05 -4.10 14.23
N ASN A 58 -9.37 -4.15 14.02
CA ASN A 58 -10.29 -4.87 14.91
C ASN A 58 -10.21 -6.38 14.71
N GLU A 59 -10.19 -6.82 13.46
CA GLU A 59 -10.14 -8.24 13.11
C GLU A 59 -8.90 -8.92 13.68
N LEU A 60 -7.75 -8.25 13.63
CA LEU A 60 -6.48 -8.79 14.12
C LEU A 60 -6.13 -8.32 15.54
N ALA A 61 -6.99 -7.51 16.17
CA ALA A 61 -6.75 -6.92 17.47
C ALA A 61 -5.37 -6.25 17.56
N ASN A 62 -4.99 -5.54 16.50
CA ASN A 62 -3.67 -4.92 16.37
C ASN A 62 -3.82 -3.53 15.76
N ALA A 63 -3.52 -2.48 16.54
CA ALA A 63 -3.68 -1.09 16.13
C ALA A 63 -2.78 -0.70 14.95
N THR A 64 -1.75 -1.49 14.62
CA THR A 64 -0.86 -1.20 13.48
C THR A 64 -1.39 -1.75 12.15
N ARG A 65 -2.47 -2.53 12.14
CA ARG A 65 -2.94 -3.22 10.92
C ARG A 65 -3.79 -2.32 10.03
N HIS A 66 -3.24 -1.17 9.66
CA HIS A 66 -3.81 -0.30 8.65
C HIS A 66 -3.63 -0.90 7.25
N ALA A 67 -4.45 -0.46 6.30
CA ALA A 67 -4.45 -1.00 4.95
C ALA A 67 -3.06 -0.96 4.30
N GLU A 68 -2.35 0.16 4.46
CA GLU A 68 -1.02 0.35 3.86
C GLU A 68 0.00 -0.65 4.41
N LEU A 69 0.00 -0.88 5.73
CA LEU A 69 0.92 -1.83 6.35
C LEU A 69 0.59 -3.27 5.99
N GLU A 70 -0.71 -3.61 5.89
CA GLU A 70 -1.13 -4.92 5.41
C GLU A 70 -0.62 -5.18 3.99
N ALA A 71 -0.73 -4.20 3.11
CA ALA A 71 -0.26 -4.32 1.74
C ALA A 71 1.26 -4.42 1.65
N ILE A 72 1.99 -3.63 2.44
CA ILE A 72 3.46 -3.70 2.49
C ILE A 72 3.91 -5.08 2.93
N ASP A 73 3.30 -5.63 3.98
CA ASP A 73 3.62 -6.98 4.45
C ASP A 73 3.37 -8.02 3.36
N GLU A 74 2.27 -7.92 2.63
CA GLU A 74 1.96 -8.80 1.51
C GLU A 74 3.06 -8.75 0.44
N ILE A 75 3.50 -7.54 0.08
CA ILE A 75 4.57 -7.37 -0.90
C ILE A 75 5.86 -8.00 -0.42
N LEU A 76 6.24 -7.75 0.83
CA LEU A 76 7.48 -8.26 1.40
C LEU A 76 7.48 -9.79 1.51
N GLN A 77 6.34 -10.40 1.79
CA GLN A 77 6.20 -11.86 1.86
C GLN A 77 6.42 -12.56 0.52
N LYS A 78 6.18 -11.87 -0.58
CA LYS A 78 6.37 -12.39 -1.93
C LYS A 78 7.83 -12.39 -2.38
N ILE A 79 8.71 -11.73 -1.60
CA ILE A 79 10.14 -11.69 -1.91
C ILE A 79 10.78 -12.94 -1.30
N PRO A 80 11.51 -13.75 -2.10
CA PRO A 80 12.22 -14.89 -1.53
C PRO A 80 13.21 -14.41 -0.48
N PRO A 81 13.33 -15.12 0.66
CA PRO A 81 14.28 -14.75 1.68
C PRO A 81 15.70 -14.83 1.09
N LYS A 82 16.36 -13.67 0.97
CA LYS A 82 17.79 -13.66 0.75
C LYS A 82 18.43 -14.21 2.02
N ASP A 83 19.57 -14.88 1.84
CA ASP A 83 20.33 -15.51 2.91
C ASP A 83 20.43 -14.54 4.12
N THR A 84 19.68 -14.83 5.17
CA THR A 84 19.62 -14.00 6.37
C THR A 84 20.63 -14.38 7.43
N ARG A 85 21.61 -15.26 7.09
CA ARG A 85 22.60 -15.75 8.05
C ARG A 85 23.35 -14.65 8.78
N PHE A 86 23.35 -13.43 8.26
CA PHE A 86 24.08 -12.31 8.86
C PHE A 86 23.20 -11.12 9.23
N GLY A 87 21.90 -11.31 9.33
CA GLY A 87 21.00 -10.23 9.77
C GLY A 87 20.97 -9.02 8.84
N THR A 88 21.36 -9.19 7.58
CA THR A 88 21.22 -8.12 6.61
C THR A 88 19.76 -7.80 6.41
N ALA A 89 19.43 -6.53 6.50
CA ALA A 89 18.08 -6.07 6.24
C ALA A 89 17.60 -6.62 4.89
N PRO A 90 16.32 -6.98 4.77
CA PRO A 90 15.76 -7.52 3.53
C PRO A 90 15.95 -6.62 2.30
N HIS A 91 16.46 -5.42 2.51
CA HIS A 91 16.64 -4.40 1.47
C HIS A 91 18.11 -4.13 1.13
N ALA A 92 19.04 -4.99 1.55
CA ALA A 92 20.47 -4.82 1.24
C ALA A 92 20.86 -5.23 -0.18
N GLY A 93 19.89 -5.37 -1.08
CA GLY A 93 20.15 -5.58 -2.50
C GLY A 93 20.46 -4.29 -3.25
N PRO A 94 20.86 -4.36 -4.52
CA PRO A 94 20.98 -3.17 -5.36
C PRO A 94 19.68 -2.36 -5.33
N PRO A 95 19.76 -1.01 -5.48
CA PRO A 95 18.55 -0.17 -5.45
C PRO A 95 17.42 -0.64 -6.36
N ASP A 96 17.75 -1.29 -7.45
CA ASP A 96 16.79 -1.78 -8.43
C ASP A 96 15.97 -2.99 -7.95
N ASP A 97 16.42 -3.66 -6.89
CA ASP A 97 15.74 -4.83 -6.32
C ASP A 97 14.69 -4.47 -5.26
N ASN A 98 14.55 -3.19 -4.92
CA ASN A 98 13.54 -2.79 -3.96
C ASN A 98 12.14 -2.89 -4.60
N PRO A 99 11.26 -3.79 -4.09
CA PRO A 99 9.94 -4.00 -4.68
C PRO A 99 9.03 -2.78 -4.57
N MET A 100 9.38 -1.82 -3.70
CA MET A 100 8.60 -0.60 -3.53
C MET A 100 9.01 0.51 -4.51
N LEU A 101 10.12 0.33 -5.25
CA LEU A 101 10.53 1.31 -6.26
C LEU A 101 9.55 1.32 -7.42
N ARG A 102 9.29 2.52 -7.92
CA ARG A 102 8.36 2.74 -9.05
C ARG A 102 6.95 2.22 -8.78
N THR A 103 6.57 2.15 -7.50
CA THR A 103 5.25 1.73 -7.08
C THR A 103 4.39 2.96 -6.81
N THR A 104 3.16 2.94 -7.32
CA THR A 104 2.15 3.95 -7.04
C THR A 104 1.16 3.41 -6.04
N LEU A 105 0.91 4.18 -4.99
CA LEU A 105 -0.10 3.86 -3.98
C LEU A 105 -1.39 4.61 -4.28
N TYR A 106 -2.48 3.87 -4.38
CA TYR A 106 -3.83 4.42 -4.40
C TYR A 106 -4.49 4.10 -3.07
N VAL A 107 -4.90 5.11 -2.33
CA VAL A 107 -5.48 4.95 -0.99
C VAL A 107 -6.68 5.87 -0.84
N THR A 108 -7.70 5.41 -0.13
CA THR A 108 -8.97 6.12 -0.01
C THR A 108 -8.93 7.28 0.99
N ILE A 109 -7.97 7.28 1.91
CA ILE A 109 -7.71 8.35 2.87
C ILE A 109 -6.20 8.58 2.91
N GLU A 110 -5.79 9.84 3.06
CA GLU A 110 -4.39 10.21 3.18
C GLU A 110 -3.70 9.37 4.28
N PRO A 111 -2.52 8.79 4.01
CA PRO A 111 -1.82 7.96 5.00
C PRO A 111 -1.54 8.72 6.30
N CYS A 112 -1.77 8.05 7.43
CA CYS A 112 -1.39 8.61 8.73
C CYS A 112 0.14 8.65 8.88
N LEU A 113 0.62 9.30 9.93
CA LEU A 113 2.05 9.45 10.17
C LEU A 113 2.78 8.11 10.24
N MET A 114 2.17 7.09 10.87
CA MET A 114 2.74 5.75 10.97
C MET A 114 2.94 5.12 9.59
N CYS A 115 1.90 5.15 8.75
CA CYS A 115 1.97 4.57 7.41
C CYS A 115 2.89 5.36 6.49
N ALA A 116 2.84 6.69 6.56
CA ALA A 116 3.72 7.55 5.77
C ALA A 116 5.19 7.30 6.10
N SER A 117 5.51 7.00 7.35
CA SER A 117 6.88 6.66 7.75
C SER A 117 7.34 5.31 7.20
N ALA A 118 6.43 4.36 7.01
CA ALA A 118 6.73 3.05 6.46
C ALA A 118 6.88 3.07 4.93
N LEU A 119 6.21 4.02 4.29
CA LEU A 119 6.27 4.20 2.83
C LEU A 119 7.53 5.00 2.44
#